data_dc355f261fac92393ff0cdc826b8d92a
#
_entry.id   dc355f261fac92393ff0cdc826b8d92a
#
_cell.length_a   1.000
_cell.length_b   1.000
_cell.length_c   1.000
_cell.angle_alpha   90.00
_cell.angle_beta   90.00
_cell.angle_gamma   90.00
#
_symmetry.space_group_name_H-M   'P 1'
#
loop_
_entity.id
_entity.type
_entity.pdbx_description
1 polymer ?
#
loop_
_entity_poly.entity_id
_entity_poly.type
_entity_poly.pdbx_seq_one_letter_code
_entity_poly.pdbx_strand_id
1 'polypeptide(L)'
;MDQCSKEVLITLFLNLQEQMIEMNGKLDRLAEQLAVAQNHRYGRKSEKLDVIEGQLCFNFNEAEALLENIYVVEPVDEDVIPTVVKRKKKKGKRKEDLSSLPVETISHTLSEEELTDIFGENGWKQLPDETYMRVKVEPAKYTVEEHHICVYAGKTTDKIVKAFRPKSLLRNSIATPSLVASIMNAKYVNGMPLDRIATDLRRNDVNISKQVMANWVIRCSERYLSPVYFRLHELLLTYDVIQQDETPVEVTKDGRPANSKSFMWVYRSGKYHTDRVIILYEYQKTRKAEHPQKFLEGFHGICECDAYAVYEKMDRENPDITFAFCHAHARRYFAEALKAIPKEQRDKAKGTVAHEALEQIAGIYHMDNQLAELSAEERYRKRQLLVRPLVEALFSWLKKVRDEKMVPEGGKTMKGVNYYLNHEKQFCEFLNHGNVPLDNNATESALRNFCMHKHTWRLIDTINGAKASALVYSIVETAKANGLNPFRYLEFLLTEMMEHEEDTDYCFIDDLLPWSDSIPDICKMKNKKEH
;
A
#
# COMPACT_ATOMS: atom_id res chain seq x y z
N MET A 1 -15.15 61.62 -41.29
CA MET A 1 -14.79 60.51 -40.41
C MET A 1 -15.93 59.49 -40.36
N ASP A 2 -16.22 58.88 -41.48
CA ASP A 2 -17.24 57.79 -41.51
C ASP A 2 -17.05 56.96 -42.76
N GLN A 3 -16.41 55.88 -42.63
CA GLN A 3 -16.51 54.63 -43.42
C GLN A 3 -15.28 53.74 -43.22
N CYS A 4 -15.08 53.27 -41.96
CA CYS A 4 -14.41 51.99 -41.84
C CYS A 4 -15.38 50.97 -42.43
N SER A 5 -14.99 50.29 -43.54
CA SER A 5 -15.83 49.28 -44.14
C SER A 5 -16.17 48.20 -43.11
N LYS A 6 -17.37 47.65 -43.17
CA LYS A 6 -17.86 46.60 -42.23
C LYS A 6 -16.84 45.42 -42.12
N GLU A 7 -16.11 45.16 -43.17
CA GLU A 7 -15.04 44.13 -43.23
C GLU A 7 -13.83 44.49 -42.37
N VAL A 8 -13.42 45.79 -42.36
CA VAL A 8 -12.30 46.27 -41.52
C VAL A 8 -12.67 46.16 -40.02
N LEU A 9 -13.93 46.51 -39.66
CA LEU A 9 -14.42 46.36 -38.30
C LEU A 9 -14.50 44.92 -37.85
N ILE A 10 -14.94 43.99 -38.74
CA ILE A 10 -14.96 42.54 -38.47
C ILE A 10 -13.53 42.01 -38.29
N THR A 11 -12.61 42.40 -39.12
CA THR A 11 -11.19 41.99 -39.04
C THR A 11 -10.54 42.51 -37.73
N LEU A 12 -10.81 43.78 -37.34
CA LEU A 12 -10.35 44.35 -36.11
C LEU A 12 -10.96 43.65 -34.88
N PHE A 13 -12.24 43.29 -34.94
CA PHE A 13 -12.91 42.58 -33.87
C PHE A 13 -12.35 41.14 -33.70
N LEU A 14 -12.12 40.42 -34.80
CA LEU A 14 -11.50 39.10 -34.77
C LEU A 14 -10.07 39.16 -34.24
N ASN A 15 -9.26 40.13 -34.64
CA ASN A 15 -7.91 40.31 -34.12
C ASN A 15 -7.90 40.69 -32.62
N LEU A 16 -8.84 41.54 -32.17
CA LEU A 16 -9.01 41.85 -30.73
C LEU A 16 -9.45 40.59 -29.93
N GLN A 17 -10.32 39.81 -30.48
CA GLN A 17 -10.76 38.54 -29.87
C GLN A 17 -9.61 37.52 -29.76
N GLU A 18 -8.79 37.43 -30.80
CA GLU A 18 -7.59 36.56 -30.81
C GLU A 18 -6.53 37.05 -29.81
N GLN A 19 -6.30 38.38 -29.72
CA GLN A 19 -5.42 38.98 -28.71
C GLN A 19 -5.95 38.81 -27.27
N MET A 20 -7.26 38.86 -27.05
CA MET A 20 -7.88 38.58 -25.74
C MET A 20 -7.69 37.11 -25.34
N ILE A 21 -7.86 36.20 -26.28
CA ILE A 21 -7.64 34.75 -26.03
C ILE A 21 -6.16 34.52 -25.70
N GLU A 22 -5.23 35.10 -26.45
CA GLU A 22 -3.79 34.98 -26.18
C GLU A 22 -3.39 35.59 -24.83
N MET A 23 -3.97 36.75 -24.48
CA MET A 23 -3.70 37.44 -23.21
C MET A 23 -4.29 36.68 -22.02
N ASN A 24 -5.49 36.13 -22.12
CA ASN A 24 -6.07 35.26 -21.11
C ASN A 24 -5.24 33.99 -20.93
N GLY A 25 -4.76 33.37 -22.01
CA GLY A 25 -3.86 32.22 -21.94
C GLY A 25 -2.51 32.54 -21.28
N LYS A 26 -1.97 33.77 -21.44
CA LYS A 26 -0.77 34.23 -20.74
C LYS A 26 -1.03 34.48 -19.25
N LEU A 27 -2.19 35.02 -18.90
CA LEU A 27 -2.61 35.26 -17.52
C LEU A 27 -2.82 33.92 -16.77
N ASP A 28 -3.45 32.95 -17.40
CA ASP A 28 -3.64 31.62 -16.82
C ASP A 28 -2.28 30.93 -16.58
N ARG A 29 -1.35 31.05 -17.51
CA ARG A 29 0.01 30.50 -17.36
C ARG A 29 0.78 31.15 -16.22
N LEU A 30 0.68 32.47 -16.07
CA LEU A 30 1.30 33.23 -14.98
C LEU A 30 0.66 32.89 -13.63
N ALA A 31 -0.67 32.75 -13.57
CA ALA A 31 -1.39 32.36 -12.36
C ALA A 31 -0.99 30.93 -11.92
N GLU A 32 -0.88 29.99 -12.86
CA GLU A 32 -0.42 28.63 -12.61
C GLU A 32 1.03 28.60 -12.09
N GLN A 33 1.93 29.35 -12.72
CA GLN A 33 3.32 29.48 -12.28
C GLN A 33 3.46 30.11 -10.89
N LEU A 34 2.65 31.13 -10.59
CA LEU A 34 2.65 31.82 -9.31
C LEU A 34 2.10 30.91 -8.19
N ALA A 35 1.03 30.15 -8.47
CA ALA A 35 0.47 29.19 -7.53
C ALA A 35 1.44 28.02 -7.25
N VAL A 36 2.15 27.51 -8.27
CA VAL A 36 3.19 26.50 -8.10
C VAL A 36 4.36 27.05 -7.27
N ALA A 37 4.79 28.30 -7.53
CA ALA A 37 5.87 28.94 -6.78
C ALA A 37 5.48 29.22 -5.32
N GLN A 38 4.23 29.61 -5.06
CA GLN A 38 3.71 29.82 -3.71
C GLN A 38 3.56 28.50 -2.95
N ASN A 39 3.06 27.44 -3.58
CA ASN A 39 2.99 26.11 -2.97
C ASN A 39 4.37 25.53 -2.67
N HIS A 40 5.39 25.80 -3.48
CA HIS A 40 6.77 25.43 -3.17
C HIS A 40 7.35 26.18 -1.95
N ARG A 41 6.95 27.43 -1.73
CA ARG A 41 7.44 28.26 -0.61
C ARG A 41 6.65 28.11 0.69
N TYR A 42 5.32 27.94 0.62
CA TYR A 42 4.42 28.06 1.78
C TYR A 42 3.44 26.89 1.93
N GLY A 43 3.40 25.92 1.01
CA GLY A 43 2.48 24.79 1.04
C GLY A 43 2.78 23.83 2.19
N ARG A 44 1.76 23.48 3.00
CA ARG A 44 1.83 22.37 3.95
C ARG A 44 2.07 21.08 3.18
N LYS A 45 3.05 20.28 3.60
CA LYS A 45 3.40 18.97 3.02
C LYS A 45 2.41 17.84 3.37
N SER A 46 1.12 18.11 3.48
CA SER A 46 0.10 17.10 3.72
C SER A 46 -0.90 17.08 2.55
N GLU A 47 -1.00 15.93 1.91
CA GLU A 47 -1.95 15.63 0.83
C GLU A 47 -3.38 15.35 1.37
N LYS A 48 -3.97 16.27 2.14
CA LYS A 48 -5.41 16.21 2.39
C LYS A 48 -6.13 16.93 1.26
N LEU A 49 -6.83 16.16 0.44
CA LEU A 49 -7.78 16.67 -0.55
C LEU A 49 -8.96 17.30 0.19
N ASP A 50 -9.07 18.63 0.18
CA ASP A 50 -10.33 19.30 0.50
C ASP A 50 -11.34 18.97 -0.61
N VAL A 51 -12.44 18.36 -0.24
CA VAL A 51 -13.54 18.00 -1.15
C VAL A 51 -14.18 19.28 -1.67
N ILE A 52 -14.28 19.44 -2.99
CA ILE A 52 -15.10 20.48 -3.62
C ILE A 52 -16.54 19.96 -3.55
N GLU A 53 -17.47 20.76 -2.95
CA GLU A 53 -18.90 20.42 -2.90
C GLU A 53 -19.45 20.16 -4.32
N GLY A 54 -20.08 18.98 -4.51
CA GLY A 54 -20.59 18.53 -5.81
C GLY A 54 -19.68 17.59 -6.59
N GLN A 55 -18.44 17.34 -6.16
CA GLN A 55 -17.61 16.25 -6.68
C GLN A 55 -18.01 14.95 -6.01
N LEU A 56 -18.35 13.93 -6.82
CA LEU A 56 -18.35 12.55 -6.34
C LEU A 56 -17.00 12.28 -5.68
N CYS A 57 -17.01 12.10 -4.36
CA CYS A 57 -15.83 11.68 -3.62
C CYS A 57 -15.46 10.29 -4.10
N PHE A 58 -14.58 10.20 -5.08
CA PHE A 58 -13.85 8.98 -5.31
C PHE A 58 -12.84 8.85 -4.18
N ASN A 59 -13.19 8.01 -3.21
CA ASN A 59 -12.21 7.52 -2.25
C ASN A 59 -11.23 6.69 -3.04
N PHE A 60 -10.11 7.30 -3.50
CA PHE A 60 -8.97 6.60 -4.08
C PHE A 60 -8.21 5.78 -3.04
N ASN A 61 -8.74 5.64 -1.84
CA ASN A 61 -8.22 4.87 -0.74
C ASN A 61 -9.17 3.71 -0.41
N GLU A 62 -9.12 2.65 -1.21
CA GLU A 62 -9.71 1.36 -0.79
C GLU A 62 -9.14 0.92 0.58
N ALA A 63 -7.88 1.26 0.86
CA ALA A 63 -7.26 1.02 2.17
C ALA A 63 -7.86 1.86 3.30
N GLU A 64 -8.25 3.12 3.07
CA GLU A 64 -8.96 3.94 4.08
C GLU A 64 -10.40 3.47 4.28
N ALA A 65 -11.10 3.05 3.23
CA ALA A 65 -12.44 2.48 3.33
C ALA A 65 -12.43 1.13 4.08
N LEU A 66 -11.38 0.32 3.92
CA LEU A 66 -11.16 -0.90 4.70
C LEU A 66 -10.75 -0.61 6.14
N LEU A 67 -9.96 0.44 6.39
CA LEU A 67 -9.54 0.85 7.73
C LEU A 67 -10.69 1.46 8.54
N GLU A 68 -11.62 2.21 7.94
CA GLU A 68 -12.80 2.76 8.64
C GLU A 68 -13.71 1.69 9.26
N ASN A 69 -13.65 0.45 8.78
CA ASN A 69 -14.42 -0.68 9.31
C ASN A 69 -13.71 -1.49 10.41
N ILE A 70 -12.45 -1.21 10.72
CA ILE A 70 -11.62 -2.02 11.62
C ILE A 70 -11.58 -1.45 13.05
N TYR A 71 -11.94 -0.19 13.26
CA TYR A 71 -11.82 0.46 14.58
C TYR A 71 -13.03 0.22 15.47
N VAL A 72 -12.74 -0.16 16.75
CA VAL A 72 -13.73 -0.17 17.83
C VAL A 72 -14.19 1.27 18.07
N VAL A 73 -15.48 1.54 17.86
CA VAL A 73 -16.04 2.88 18.06
C VAL A 73 -16.30 3.10 19.54
N GLU A 74 -15.52 3.95 20.19
CA GLU A 74 -15.81 4.43 21.55
C GLU A 74 -16.82 5.59 21.55
N PRO A 75 -17.66 5.74 22.60
CA PRO A 75 -18.46 6.95 22.78
C PRO A 75 -17.52 8.13 23.04
N VAL A 76 -17.69 9.20 22.28
CA VAL A 76 -16.98 10.47 22.51
C VAL A 76 -17.64 11.14 23.71
N ASP A 77 -16.86 11.58 24.71
CA ASP A 77 -17.33 12.43 25.79
C ASP A 77 -17.89 13.73 25.21
N GLU A 78 -19.03 14.18 25.74
CA GLU A 78 -19.83 15.28 25.16
C GLU A 78 -19.16 16.67 25.21
N ASP A 79 -18.00 16.80 25.83
CA ASP A 79 -17.30 18.07 26.05
C ASP A 79 -16.37 18.53 24.92
N VAL A 80 -16.24 17.74 23.83
CA VAL A 80 -15.45 18.12 22.64
C VAL A 80 -16.40 18.53 21.52
N ILE A 81 -16.45 19.82 21.18
CA ILE A 81 -17.30 20.39 20.14
C ILE A 81 -17.08 19.66 18.81
N PRO A 82 -18.06 18.92 18.29
CA PRO A 82 -17.92 18.19 17.05
C PRO A 82 -18.59 18.91 15.90
N THR A 83 -17.82 19.16 14.84
CA THR A 83 -18.36 19.32 13.51
C THR A 83 -18.36 17.96 12.83
N VAL A 84 -19.28 17.06 13.14
CA VAL A 84 -19.39 15.76 12.48
C VAL A 84 -20.84 15.31 12.33
N VAL A 85 -21.17 14.88 11.13
CA VAL A 85 -22.42 14.24 10.74
C VAL A 85 -22.72 13.05 11.65
N LYS A 86 -23.85 13.07 12.36
CA LYS A 86 -24.30 11.99 13.25
C LYS A 86 -24.59 10.71 12.44
N ARG A 87 -23.67 9.77 12.41
CA ARG A 87 -23.95 8.40 11.95
C ARG A 87 -24.77 7.67 13.03
N LYS A 88 -25.88 7.02 12.64
CA LYS A 88 -26.69 6.20 13.57
C LYS A 88 -25.83 5.07 14.14
N LYS A 89 -25.58 5.06 15.47
CA LYS A 89 -24.87 3.98 16.16
C LYS A 89 -25.69 2.68 16.08
N LYS A 90 -25.13 1.62 15.47
CA LYS A 90 -25.71 0.26 15.55
C LYS A 90 -25.48 -0.29 16.96
N LYS A 91 -26.56 -0.59 17.70
CA LYS A 91 -26.49 -1.32 18.99
C LYS A 91 -25.88 -2.71 18.76
N GLY A 92 -24.89 -3.12 19.57
CA GLY A 92 -24.28 -4.46 19.51
C GLY A 92 -22.93 -4.53 18.81
N LYS A 93 -22.50 -3.54 18.01
CA LYS A 93 -21.25 -3.57 17.24
C LYS A 93 -20.00 -3.78 18.13
N ARG A 94 -19.93 -3.17 19.33
CA ARG A 94 -18.81 -3.35 20.27
C ARG A 94 -18.67 -4.80 20.72
N LYS A 95 -19.79 -5.50 21.01
CA LYS A 95 -19.78 -6.91 21.41
C LYS A 95 -19.27 -7.79 20.27
N GLU A 96 -19.70 -7.50 19.04
CA GLU A 96 -19.26 -8.17 17.82
C GLU A 96 -17.76 -7.92 17.56
N ASP A 97 -17.30 -6.67 17.67
CA ASP A 97 -15.89 -6.29 17.45
C ASP A 97 -14.92 -6.92 18.44
N LEU A 98 -15.34 -7.22 19.68
CA LEU A 98 -14.53 -7.83 20.74
C LEU A 98 -14.72 -9.34 20.86
N SER A 99 -15.60 -9.96 20.09
CA SER A 99 -15.97 -11.39 20.20
C SER A 99 -14.81 -12.35 19.93
N SER A 100 -13.75 -11.90 19.23
CA SER A 100 -12.57 -12.71 18.91
C SER A 100 -11.51 -12.74 20.03
N LEU A 101 -11.66 -11.90 21.05
CA LEU A 101 -10.72 -11.85 22.17
C LEU A 101 -11.13 -12.83 23.28
N PRO A 102 -10.16 -13.44 24.02
CA PRO A 102 -10.47 -14.21 25.20
C PRO A 102 -11.16 -13.32 26.25
N VAL A 103 -12.19 -13.87 26.90
CA VAL A 103 -13.00 -13.15 27.89
C VAL A 103 -12.62 -13.64 29.28
N GLU A 104 -12.17 -12.71 30.12
CA GLU A 104 -12.01 -12.92 31.57
C GLU A 104 -13.26 -12.35 32.26
N THR A 105 -14.03 -13.20 32.94
CA THR A 105 -15.23 -12.77 33.65
C THR A 105 -14.86 -12.33 35.08
N ILE A 106 -15.14 -11.07 35.40
CA ILE A 106 -14.96 -10.51 36.76
C ILE A 106 -16.35 -10.21 37.32
N SER A 107 -16.70 -10.87 38.42
CA SER A 107 -17.98 -10.68 39.10
C SER A 107 -17.80 -9.74 40.27
N HIS A 108 -18.68 -8.74 40.40
CA HIS A 108 -18.77 -7.84 41.53
C HIS A 108 -20.06 -8.16 42.27
N THR A 109 -19.94 -8.62 43.49
CA THR A 109 -21.08 -9.00 44.33
C THR A 109 -21.03 -8.21 45.64
N LEU A 110 -22.18 -7.91 46.21
CA LEU A 110 -22.29 -7.44 47.60
C LEU A 110 -22.19 -8.65 48.54
N SER A 111 -21.60 -8.44 49.69
CA SER A 111 -21.56 -9.48 50.74
C SER A 111 -22.96 -9.72 51.30
N GLU A 112 -23.18 -10.88 51.94
CA GLU A 112 -24.45 -11.17 52.62
C GLU A 112 -24.75 -10.18 53.75
N GLU A 113 -23.70 -9.70 54.42
CA GLU A 113 -23.83 -8.69 55.47
C GLU A 113 -24.35 -7.36 54.91
N GLU A 114 -23.76 -6.87 53.79
CA GLU A 114 -24.21 -5.64 53.14
C GLU A 114 -25.64 -5.77 52.59
N LEU A 115 -26.01 -6.93 52.03
CA LEU A 115 -27.37 -7.19 51.55
C LEU A 115 -28.39 -7.25 52.70
N THR A 116 -28.00 -7.84 53.85
CA THR A 116 -28.86 -7.91 55.02
C THR A 116 -29.04 -6.54 55.67
N ASP A 117 -27.99 -5.72 55.71
CA ASP A 117 -28.07 -4.34 56.19
C ASP A 117 -28.98 -3.45 55.33
N ILE A 118 -28.98 -3.66 54.01
CA ILE A 118 -29.78 -2.85 53.08
C ILE A 118 -31.24 -3.30 53.01
N PHE A 119 -31.51 -4.62 53.02
CA PHE A 119 -32.81 -5.19 52.71
C PHE A 119 -33.44 -6.01 53.83
N GLY A 120 -32.70 -6.26 54.91
CA GLY A 120 -33.10 -7.16 56.00
C GLY A 120 -32.86 -8.64 55.69
N GLU A 121 -32.98 -9.51 56.70
CA GLU A 121 -32.79 -10.96 56.53
C GLU A 121 -33.77 -11.53 55.51
N ASN A 122 -33.22 -12.18 54.46
CA ASN A 122 -33.97 -12.75 53.33
C ASN A 122 -34.84 -11.74 52.54
N GLY A 123 -34.55 -10.44 52.63
CA GLY A 123 -35.33 -9.37 52.00
C GLY A 123 -34.96 -9.06 50.56
N TRP A 124 -34.02 -9.77 49.94
CA TRP A 124 -33.49 -9.49 48.62
C TRP A 124 -33.60 -10.68 47.63
N LYS A 125 -33.56 -10.37 46.35
CA LYS A 125 -33.39 -11.32 45.23
C LYS A 125 -32.44 -10.75 44.19
N GLN A 126 -31.58 -11.58 43.65
CA GLN A 126 -30.71 -11.18 42.55
C GLN A 126 -31.52 -10.96 41.24
N LEU A 127 -31.33 -9.85 40.61
CA LEU A 127 -31.82 -9.54 39.25
C LEU A 127 -30.75 -9.96 38.20
N PRO A 128 -31.11 -9.99 36.91
CA PRO A 128 -30.10 -10.19 35.87
C PRO A 128 -28.98 -9.16 35.95
N ASP A 129 -27.74 -9.63 35.79
CA ASP A 129 -26.53 -8.81 35.92
C ASP A 129 -26.45 -7.75 34.83
N GLU A 130 -26.02 -6.56 35.16
CA GLU A 130 -25.58 -5.56 34.19
C GLU A 130 -24.16 -5.89 33.76
N THR A 131 -23.97 -6.10 32.44
CA THR A 131 -22.67 -6.44 31.90
C THR A 131 -22.08 -5.32 31.07
N TYR A 132 -20.81 -5.02 31.27
CA TYR A 132 -20.02 -4.13 30.41
C TYR A 132 -18.67 -4.75 30.09
N MET A 133 -18.05 -4.30 28.98
CA MET A 133 -16.79 -4.84 28.49
C MET A 133 -15.69 -3.78 28.48
N ARG A 134 -14.49 -4.15 28.91
CA ARG A 134 -13.26 -3.36 28.83
C ARG A 134 -12.16 -4.21 28.20
N VAL A 135 -11.24 -3.57 27.48
CA VAL A 135 -10.06 -4.24 26.92
C VAL A 135 -8.90 -4.08 27.90
N LYS A 136 -8.30 -5.21 28.31
CA LYS A 136 -7.09 -5.25 29.15
C LYS A 136 -5.91 -5.59 28.25
N VAL A 137 -4.77 -4.92 28.43
CA VAL A 137 -3.51 -5.20 27.76
C VAL A 137 -2.51 -5.72 28.76
N GLU A 138 -1.90 -6.86 28.47
CA GLU A 138 -0.73 -7.35 29.18
C GLU A 138 0.53 -7.05 28.35
N PRO A 139 1.58 -6.45 28.93
CA PRO A 139 2.83 -6.18 28.25
C PRO A 139 3.47 -7.45 27.68
N ALA A 140 4.31 -7.30 26.65
CA ALA A 140 5.08 -8.40 26.08
C ALA A 140 5.94 -9.07 27.17
N LYS A 141 5.89 -10.40 27.25
CA LYS A 141 6.69 -11.20 28.17
C LYS A 141 7.88 -11.78 27.46
N TYR A 142 9.09 -11.54 27.97
CA TYR A 142 10.34 -12.15 27.50
C TYR A 142 10.77 -13.22 28.49
N THR A 143 11.22 -14.38 27.98
CA THR A 143 11.73 -15.50 28.75
C THR A 143 13.06 -15.97 28.19
N VAL A 144 13.92 -16.49 29.03
CA VAL A 144 15.19 -17.11 28.63
C VAL A 144 14.99 -18.62 28.56
N GLU A 145 15.34 -19.24 27.43
CA GLU A 145 15.40 -20.69 27.28
C GLU A 145 16.83 -21.16 27.61
N GLU A 146 16.99 -21.88 28.71
CA GLU A 146 18.27 -22.47 29.10
C GLU A 146 18.29 -23.96 28.75
N HIS A 147 19.06 -24.31 27.70
CA HIS A 147 19.14 -25.67 27.19
C HIS A 147 20.29 -26.45 27.83
N HIS A 148 19.97 -27.50 28.58
CA HIS A 148 20.94 -28.43 29.18
C HIS A 148 21.11 -29.68 28.30
N ILE A 149 22.26 -29.80 27.63
CA ILE A 149 22.60 -30.94 26.79
C ILE A 149 23.40 -31.92 27.60
N CYS A 150 22.79 -33.05 27.99
CA CYS A 150 23.46 -34.10 28.75
C CYS A 150 24.57 -34.73 27.94
N VAL A 151 25.71 -34.96 28.60
CA VAL A 151 26.89 -35.64 28.04
C VAL A 151 27.12 -36.90 28.84
N TYR A 152 27.25 -38.03 28.13
CA TYR A 152 27.47 -39.34 28.74
C TYR A 152 28.84 -39.87 28.31
N ALA A 153 29.57 -40.46 29.27
CA ALA A 153 30.84 -41.15 29.01
C ALA A 153 30.70 -42.64 29.33
N GLY A 154 31.28 -43.50 28.52
CA GLY A 154 31.34 -44.94 28.77
C GLY A 154 32.19 -45.24 29.98
N LYS A 155 31.74 -46.11 30.90
CA LYS A 155 32.54 -46.53 32.06
C LYS A 155 33.68 -47.48 31.69
N THR A 156 33.51 -48.22 30.58
CA THR A 156 34.45 -49.24 30.11
C THR A 156 34.99 -48.98 28.70
N THR A 157 34.56 -47.87 28.08
CA THR A 157 34.95 -47.44 26.73
C THR A 157 35.27 -45.97 26.74
N ASP A 158 36.19 -45.48 25.90
CA ASP A 158 36.49 -44.07 25.73
C ASP A 158 35.44 -43.29 24.92
N LYS A 159 34.22 -43.88 24.78
CA LYS A 159 33.13 -43.28 23.99
C LYS A 159 32.42 -42.19 24.80
N ILE A 160 32.36 -40.98 24.24
CA ILE A 160 31.53 -39.87 24.75
C ILE A 160 30.39 -39.64 23.79
N VAL A 161 29.16 -39.56 24.31
CA VAL A 161 27.93 -39.28 23.55
C VAL A 161 27.21 -38.07 24.18
N LYS A 162 26.79 -37.17 23.34
CA LYS A 162 25.95 -36.03 23.75
C LYS A 162 24.51 -36.26 23.35
N ALA A 163 23.59 -35.81 24.19
CA ALA A 163 22.16 -35.76 23.83
C ALA A 163 21.93 -34.84 22.62
N PHE A 164 20.82 -35.03 21.95
CA PHE A 164 20.42 -34.21 20.79
C PHE A 164 20.41 -32.71 21.17
N ARG A 165 21.03 -31.90 20.34
CA ARG A 165 20.99 -30.45 20.44
C ARG A 165 20.06 -29.90 19.35
N PRO A 166 18.98 -29.16 19.69
CA PRO A 166 18.12 -28.51 18.71
C PRO A 166 18.91 -27.57 17.79
N LYS A 167 18.46 -27.44 16.57
CA LYS A 167 18.99 -26.46 15.62
C LYS A 167 18.86 -25.05 16.19
N SER A 168 19.77 -24.15 15.84
CA SER A 168 19.75 -22.75 16.27
C SER A 168 19.54 -21.89 15.05
N LEU A 169 18.62 -20.92 15.09
CA LEU A 169 18.33 -20.00 13.99
C LEU A 169 19.63 -19.30 13.48
N LEU A 170 20.46 -18.85 14.39
CA LEU A 170 21.78 -18.31 14.08
C LEU A 170 22.81 -18.92 15.03
N ARG A 171 23.88 -19.46 14.47
CA ARG A 171 24.92 -20.14 15.25
C ARG A 171 25.56 -19.19 16.27
N ASN A 172 25.70 -19.63 17.52
CA ASN A 172 26.26 -18.88 18.65
C ASN A 172 25.51 -17.56 18.92
N SER A 173 24.19 -17.52 18.74
CA SER A 173 23.33 -16.39 18.98
C SER A 173 22.20 -16.73 19.95
N ILE A 174 21.71 -15.71 20.65
CA ILE A 174 20.49 -15.80 21.46
C ILE A 174 19.23 -15.57 20.61
N ALA A 175 19.36 -15.42 19.29
CA ALA A 175 18.27 -15.20 18.37
C ALA A 175 17.40 -16.44 18.25
N THR A 176 16.15 -16.36 18.65
CA THR A 176 15.10 -17.36 18.38
C THR A 176 14.24 -16.89 17.21
N PRO A 177 13.51 -17.79 16.52
CA PRO A 177 12.53 -17.41 15.50
C PRO A 177 11.55 -16.35 15.99
N SER A 178 11.00 -16.51 17.20
CA SER A 178 10.04 -15.57 17.80
C SER A 178 10.64 -14.18 18.03
N LEU A 179 11.88 -14.10 18.56
CA LEU A 179 12.54 -12.82 18.81
C LEU A 179 12.87 -12.08 17.51
N VAL A 180 13.39 -12.78 16.49
CA VAL A 180 13.69 -12.17 15.19
C VAL A 180 12.40 -11.75 14.46
N ALA A 181 11.37 -12.60 14.47
CA ALA A 181 10.05 -12.25 13.92
C ALA A 181 9.45 -11.03 14.62
N SER A 182 9.59 -10.89 15.94
CA SER A 182 9.16 -9.72 16.71
C SER A 182 9.88 -8.44 16.26
N ILE A 183 11.19 -8.50 16.07
CA ILE A 183 11.99 -7.35 15.58
C ILE A 183 11.59 -6.99 14.14
N MET A 184 11.43 -7.99 13.26
CA MET A 184 10.96 -7.78 11.89
C MET A 184 9.57 -7.15 11.86
N ASN A 185 8.62 -7.68 12.65
CA ASN A 185 7.26 -7.15 12.75
C ASN A 185 7.26 -5.71 13.27
N ALA A 186 7.99 -5.41 14.35
CA ALA A 186 8.09 -4.06 14.90
C ALA A 186 8.64 -3.06 13.87
N LYS A 187 9.66 -3.47 13.08
CA LYS A 187 10.29 -2.60 12.09
C LYS A 187 9.46 -2.44 10.81
N TYR A 188 8.97 -3.53 10.23
CA TYR A 188 8.43 -3.55 8.87
C TYR A 188 6.89 -3.57 8.82
N VAL A 189 6.22 -3.87 9.94
CA VAL A 189 4.75 -3.77 10.05
C VAL A 189 4.35 -2.53 10.84
N ASN A 190 5.04 -2.27 11.98
CA ASN A 190 4.72 -1.15 12.86
C ASN A 190 5.57 0.11 12.59
N GLY A 191 6.51 0.07 11.62
CA GLY A 191 7.34 1.20 11.22
C GLY A 191 8.34 1.68 12.28
N MET A 192 8.68 0.88 13.28
CA MET A 192 9.58 1.27 14.36
C MET A 192 11.06 1.24 13.92
N PRO A 193 11.84 2.31 14.12
CA PRO A 193 13.29 2.28 13.93
C PRO A 193 13.97 1.33 14.93
N LEU A 194 15.07 0.67 14.52
CA LEU A 194 15.80 -0.27 15.39
C LEU A 194 16.28 0.37 16.71
N ASP A 195 16.58 1.67 16.75
CA ASP A 195 16.94 2.38 17.98
C ASP A 195 15.79 2.40 18.99
N ARG A 196 14.53 2.59 18.51
CA ARG A 196 13.36 2.55 19.36
C ARG A 196 13.07 1.13 19.84
N ILE A 197 13.24 0.13 18.97
CA ILE A 197 13.10 -1.29 19.35
C ILE A 197 14.14 -1.64 20.41
N ALA A 198 15.41 -1.23 20.25
CA ALA A 198 16.45 -1.46 21.25
C ALA A 198 16.11 -0.81 22.61
N THR A 199 15.52 0.39 22.57
CA THR A 199 15.13 1.09 23.79
C THR A 199 13.95 0.41 24.47
N ASP A 200 12.98 -0.10 23.70
CA ASP A 200 11.83 -0.82 24.22
C ASP A 200 12.24 -2.17 24.84
N LEU A 201 13.08 -2.94 24.17
CA LEU A 201 13.66 -4.17 24.70
C LEU A 201 14.40 -3.92 26.01
N ARG A 202 15.19 -2.83 26.12
CA ARG A 202 15.93 -2.47 27.35
C ARG A 202 14.99 -2.15 28.52
N ARG A 203 13.83 -1.55 28.28
CA ARG A 203 12.81 -1.31 29.30
C ARG A 203 12.20 -2.60 29.87
N ASN A 204 12.35 -3.70 29.12
CA ASN A 204 11.95 -5.04 29.50
C ASN A 204 13.16 -5.93 29.85
N ASP A 205 14.26 -5.33 30.31
CA ASP A 205 15.51 -5.99 30.76
C ASP A 205 16.23 -6.82 29.67
N VAL A 206 15.86 -6.64 28.40
CA VAL A 206 16.51 -7.30 27.26
C VAL A 206 17.48 -6.33 26.56
N ASN A 207 18.77 -6.52 26.76
CA ASN A 207 19.79 -5.59 26.25
C ASN A 207 20.41 -6.09 24.94
N ILE A 208 19.85 -5.68 23.79
CA ILE A 208 20.30 -6.01 22.44
C ILE A 208 20.56 -4.73 21.67
N SER A 209 21.77 -4.61 21.09
CA SER A 209 22.11 -3.42 20.31
C SER A 209 21.42 -3.42 18.93
N LYS A 210 21.19 -2.22 18.37
CA LYS A 210 20.65 -2.08 17.01
C LYS A 210 21.47 -2.78 15.94
N GLN A 211 22.80 -2.83 16.09
CA GLN A 211 23.70 -3.51 15.16
C GLN A 211 23.47 -5.01 15.16
N VAL A 212 23.31 -5.60 16.34
CA VAL A 212 23.00 -7.02 16.49
C VAL A 212 21.67 -7.35 15.84
N MET A 213 20.62 -6.57 16.12
CA MET A 213 19.30 -6.74 15.51
C MET A 213 19.36 -6.58 13.98
N ALA A 214 20.08 -5.56 13.48
CA ALA A 214 20.25 -5.36 12.04
C ALA A 214 20.92 -6.57 11.39
N ASN A 215 21.98 -7.12 12.01
CA ASN A 215 22.67 -8.31 11.52
C ASN A 215 21.77 -9.55 11.53
N TRP A 216 20.96 -9.73 12.55
CA TRP A 216 19.99 -10.84 12.61
C TRP A 216 18.97 -10.73 11.47
N VAL A 217 18.38 -9.56 11.27
CA VAL A 217 17.43 -9.31 10.18
C VAL A 217 18.08 -9.60 8.83
N ILE A 218 19.29 -9.07 8.56
CA ILE A 218 19.99 -9.29 7.30
C ILE A 218 20.25 -10.79 7.06
N ARG A 219 20.86 -11.46 8.05
CA ARG A 219 21.23 -12.88 7.92
C ARG A 219 20.01 -13.79 7.79
N CYS A 220 18.95 -13.56 8.58
CA CYS A 220 17.74 -14.37 8.50
C CYS A 220 16.99 -14.09 7.19
N SER A 221 16.95 -12.86 6.71
CA SER A 221 16.33 -12.55 5.41
C SER A 221 17.07 -13.24 4.25
N GLU A 222 18.39 -13.18 4.24
CA GLU A 222 19.20 -13.79 3.19
C GLU A 222 19.13 -15.31 3.23
N ARG A 223 19.17 -15.93 4.43
CA ARG A 223 19.25 -17.37 4.60
C ARG A 223 17.89 -18.07 4.49
N TYR A 224 16.85 -17.51 5.11
CA TYR A 224 15.57 -18.18 5.30
C TYR A 224 14.43 -17.56 4.48
N LEU A 225 14.38 -16.23 4.28
CA LEU A 225 13.30 -15.62 3.53
C LEU A 225 13.57 -15.55 2.03
N SER A 226 14.84 -15.51 1.62
CA SER A 226 15.22 -15.45 0.21
C SER A 226 14.70 -16.64 -0.63
N PRO A 227 14.77 -17.92 -0.20
CA PRO A 227 14.20 -19.02 -0.98
C PRO A 227 12.68 -18.89 -1.18
N VAL A 228 11.95 -18.47 -0.14
CA VAL A 228 10.49 -18.22 -0.22
C VAL A 228 10.20 -17.07 -1.18
N TYR A 229 11.00 -16.00 -1.14
CA TYR A 229 10.89 -14.87 -2.08
C TYR A 229 11.08 -15.32 -3.53
N PHE A 230 12.10 -16.12 -3.82
CA PHE A 230 12.33 -16.61 -5.18
C PHE A 230 11.21 -17.52 -5.67
N ARG A 231 10.66 -18.35 -4.79
CA ARG A 231 9.49 -19.16 -5.15
C ARG A 231 8.26 -18.32 -5.45
N LEU A 232 8.01 -17.29 -4.64
CA LEU A 232 6.95 -16.32 -4.91
C LEU A 232 7.19 -15.56 -6.23
N HIS A 233 8.44 -15.24 -6.57
CA HIS A 233 8.79 -14.61 -7.84
C HIS A 233 8.50 -15.52 -9.03
N GLU A 234 8.92 -16.77 -8.98
CA GLU A 234 8.58 -17.77 -10.02
C GLU A 234 7.07 -17.85 -10.24
N LEU A 235 6.30 -17.91 -9.15
CA LEU A 235 4.84 -17.95 -9.24
C LEU A 235 4.27 -16.65 -9.80
N LEU A 236 4.80 -15.49 -9.41
CA LEU A 236 4.34 -14.20 -9.92
C LEU A 236 4.48 -14.11 -11.46
N LEU A 237 5.56 -14.65 -12.02
CA LEU A 237 5.78 -14.66 -13.47
C LEU A 237 4.78 -15.55 -14.24
N THR A 238 4.00 -16.39 -13.56
CA THR A 238 2.94 -17.21 -14.20
C THR A 238 1.59 -16.51 -14.30
N TYR A 239 1.44 -15.31 -13.70
CA TYR A 239 0.20 -14.55 -13.77
C TYR A 239 0.04 -13.89 -15.14
N ASP A 240 -1.21 -13.62 -15.53
CA ASP A 240 -1.54 -12.89 -16.78
C ASP A 240 -1.34 -11.37 -16.66
N VAL A 241 -1.43 -10.82 -15.44
CA VAL A 241 -1.25 -9.39 -15.15
C VAL A 241 -0.33 -9.19 -13.97
N ILE A 242 0.71 -8.37 -14.18
CA ILE A 242 1.59 -7.84 -13.12
C ILE A 242 1.45 -6.33 -13.08
N GLN A 243 1.28 -5.78 -11.90
CA GLN A 243 1.32 -4.34 -11.65
C GLN A 243 2.67 -3.96 -11.04
N GLN A 244 3.29 -2.89 -11.48
CA GLN A 244 4.60 -2.44 -10.97
C GLN A 244 4.68 -0.93 -10.78
N ASP A 245 5.52 -0.52 -9.84
CA ASP A 245 5.84 0.87 -9.55
C ASP A 245 7.15 0.95 -8.76
N GLU A 246 7.75 2.12 -8.58
CA GLU A 246 8.95 2.28 -7.78
C GLU A 246 8.95 3.60 -6.99
N THR A 247 9.68 3.59 -5.87
CA THR A 247 9.88 4.79 -5.03
C THR A 247 11.36 5.01 -4.73
N PRO A 248 11.83 6.27 -4.70
CA PRO A 248 13.21 6.53 -4.33
C PRO A 248 13.48 6.19 -2.86
N VAL A 249 14.65 5.62 -2.59
CA VAL A 249 15.17 5.35 -1.26
C VAL A 249 16.62 5.82 -1.18
N GLU A 250 17.04 6.25 0.00
CA GLU A 250 18.42 6.69 0.24
C GLU A 250 19.18 5.63 1.03
N VAL A 251 20.31 5.18 0.45
CA VAL A 251 21.22 4.20 1.06
C VAL A 251 22.59 4.84 1.22
N THR A 252 23.05 5.02 2.49
CA THR A 252 24.22 5.84 2.80
C THR A 252 25.53 5.22 2.37
N LYS A 253 25.67 3.88 2.46
CA LYS A 253 26.89 3.14 2.12
C LYS A 253 26.71 2.28 0.87
N ASP A 254 26.29 2.89 -0.25
CA ASP A 254 26.12 2.18 -1.52
C ASP A 254 27.30 2.39 -2.51
N GLY A 255 28.34 3.11 -2.07
CA GLY A 255 29.53 3.38 -2.86
C GLY A 255 29.39 4.55 -3.84
N ARG A 256 28.30 5.33 -3.76
CA ARG A 256 28.05 6.52 -4.58
C ARG A 256 28.11 7.79 -3.73
N PRO A 257 28.20 8.99 -4.35
CA PRO A 257 28.14 10.26 -3.63
C PRO A 257 26.91 10.37 -2.72
N ALA A 258 27.04 11.11 -1.62
CA ALA A 258 25.92 11.42 -0.73
C ALA A 258 24.73 12.00 -1.50
N ASN A 259 23.51 11.69 -1.06
CA ASN A 259 22.24 12.06 -1.72
C ASN A 259 21.96 11.36 -3.06
N SER A 260 22.76 10.35 -3.45
CA SER A 260 22.42 9.51 -4.60
C SER A 260 21.12 8.74 -4.31
N LYS A 261 20.14 8.82 -5.23
CA LYS A 261 18.88 8.08 -5.10
C LYS A 261 19.05 6.65 -5.56
N SER A 262 18.69 5.72 -4.71
CA SER A 262 18.41 4.32 -5.03
C SER A 262 16.89 4.15 -5.13
N PHE A 263 16.41 2.99 -5.51
CA PHE A 263 14.98 2.75 -5.73
C PHE A 263 14.54 1.44 -5.08
N MET A 264 13.35 1.46 -4.53
CA MET A 264 12.60 0.29 -4.14
C MET A 264 11.51 0.08 -5.18
N TRP A 265 11.62 -1.00 -5.92
CA TRP A 265 10.65 -1.45 -6.91
C TRP A 265 9.63 -2.34 -6.22
N VAL A 266 8.38 -2.31 -6.69
CA VAL A 266 7.30 -3.19 -6.24
C VAL A 266 6.65 -3.82 -7.45
N TYR A 267 6.46 -5.13 -7.38
CA TYR A 267 5.76 -5.93 -8.35
C TYR A 267 4.68 -6.72 -7.64
N ARG A 268 3.48 -6.74 -8.18
CA ARG A 268 2.39 -7.50 -7.59
C ARG A 268 1.54 -8.18 -8.65
N SER A 269 0.84 -9.26 -8.25
CA SER A 269 -0.25 -9.82 -9.05
C SER A 269 -1.35 -8.79 -9.29
N GLY A 270 -1.98 -8.82 -10.44
CA GLY A 270 -3.01 -7.86 -10.84
C GLY A 270 -4.13 -7.73 -9.79
N LYS A 271 -4.75 -6.55 -9.72
CA LYS A 271 -5.80 -6.21 -8.74
C LYS A 271 -6.93 -7.25 -8.63
N TYR A 272 -7.31 -7.84 -9.77
CA TYR A 272 -8.42 -8.80 -9.83
C TYR A 272 -8.02 -10.24 -9.46
N HIS A 273 -6.74 -10.51 -9.21
CA HIS A 273 -6.29 -11.73 -8.57
C HIS A 273 -6.43 -11.58 -7.06
N THR A 274 -7.57 -11.96 -6.51
CA THR A 274 -7.89 -11.87 -5.09
C THR A 274 -7.40 -13.09 -4.31
N ASP A 275 -7.22 -14.21 -5.01
CA ASP A 275 -6.66 -15.44 -4.46
C ASP A 275 -5.15 -15.46 -4.72
N ARG A 276 -4.38 -15.85 -3.70
CA ARG A 276 -2.92 -16.00 -3.79
C ARG A 276 -2.23 -14.71 -4.26
N VAL A 277 -2.58 -13.59 -3.63
CA VAL A 277 -1.97 -12.29 -3.93
C VAL A 277 -0.48 -12.31 -3.61
N ILE A 278 0.36 -11.91 -4.58
CA ILE A 278 1.81 -11.80 -4.42
C ILE A 278 2.22 -10.34 -4.53
N ILE A 279 3.02 -9.86 -3.58
CA ILE A 279 3.58 -8.52 -3.55
C ILE A 279 5.07 -8.62 -3.25
N LEU A 280 5.91 -8.29 -4.22
CA LEU A 280 7.37 -8.39 -4.11
C LEU A 280 8.02 -7.02 -4.21
N TYR A 281 9.00 -6.79 -3.32
CA TYR A 281 9.84 -5.60 -3.34
C TYR A 281 11.25 -5.98 -3.80
N GLU A 282 11.86 -5.11 -4.59
CA GLU A 282 13.23 -5.26 -5.04
C GLU A 282 14.01 -3.96 -4.86
N TYR A 283 15.18 -4.04 -4.22
CA TYR A 283 16.08 -2.90 -4.10
C TYR A 283 17.03 -2.81 -5.28
N GLN A 284 17.11 -1.64 -5.91
CA GLN A 284 18.04 -1.36 -6.99
C GLN A 284 18.74 -0.01 -6.81
N LYS A 285 20.03 0.07 -7.18
CA LYS A 285 20.83 1.30 -7.08
C LYS A 285 20.36 2.41 -8.01
N THR A 286 19.72 2.09 -9.11
CA THR A 286 19.34 3.04 -10.15
C THR A 286 17.90 2.80 -10.61
N ARG A 287 17.36 3.74 -11.40
CA ARG A 287 16.03 3.63 -12.04
C ARG A 287 16.14 3.23 -13.51
N LYS A 288 17.11 2.39 -13.87
CA LYS A 288 17.32 1.97 -15.25
C LYS A 288 16.40 0.82 -15.66
N ALA A 289 16.08 0.74 -16.96
CA ALA A 289 15.22 -0.28 -17.55
C ALA A 289 15.75 -1.72 -17.35
N GLU A 290 17.07 -1.89 -17.24
CA GLU A 290 17.71 -3.20 -17.02
C GLU A 290 17.20 -3.94 -15.78
N HIS A 291 16.72 -3.20 -14.74
CA HIS A 291 16.23 -3.80 -13.51
C HIS A 291 14.86 -4.46 -13.68
N PRO A 292 13.80 -3.73 -14.11
CA PRO A 292 12.52 -4.37 -14.33
C PRO A 292 12.56 -5.36 -15.53
N GLN A 293 13.42 -5.16 -16.53
CA GLN A 293 13.63 -6.16 -17.60
C GLN A 293 14.12 -7.48 -17.02
N LYS A 294 15.13 -7.45 -16.14
CA LYS A 294 15.65 -8.66 -15.51
C LYS A 294 14.65 -9.29 -14.55
N PHE A 295 13.89 -8.49 -13.79
CA PHE A 295 12.88 -9.01 -12.88
C PHE A 295 11.74 -9.73 -13.62
N LEU A 296 11.33 -9.20 -14.77
CA LEU A 296 10.26 -9.74 -15.61
C LEU A 296 10.77 -10.73 -16.68
N GLU A 297 12.01 -11.20 -16.58
CA GLU A 297 12.54 -12.21 -17.51
C GLU A 297 11.71 -13.49 -17.41
N GLY A 298 11.17 -13.94 -18.56
CA GLY A 298 10.27 -15.08 -18.64
C GLY A 298 8.80 -14.77 -18.36
N PHE A 299 8.43 -13.51 -18.09
CA PHE A 299 7.04 -13.10 -18.00
C PHE A 299 6.43 -12.90 -19.38
N HIS A 300 5.25 -13.50 -19.60
CA HIS A 300 4.45 -13.36 -20.81
C HIS A 300 3.04 -12.91 -20.42
N GLY A 301 2.76 -11.63 -20.54
CA GLY A 301 1.46 -11.10 -20.10
C GLY A 301 1.39 -9.58 -20.17
N ILE A 302 0.55 -9.01 -19.32
CA ILE A 302 0.29 -7.57 -19.28
C ILE A 302 0.93 -6.97 -18.06
N CYS A 303 1.76 -5.94 -18.26
CA CYS A 303 2.35 -5.17 -17.20
C CYS A 303 1.67 -3.81 -17.09
N GLU A 304 1.01 -3.54 -15.95
CA GLU A 304 0.41 -2.25 -15.67
C GLU A 304 1.35 -1.39 -14.84
N CYS A 305 1.59 -0.16 -15.30
CA CYS A 305 2.52 0.79 -14.70
C CYS A 305 2.16 2.25 -15.04
N ASP A 306 2.99 3.20 -14.64
CA ASP A 306 2.91 4.58 -15.15
C ASP A 306 3.58 4.69 -16.54
N ALA A 307 3.35 5.80 -17.26
CA ALA A 307 4.00 6.06 -18.53
C ALA A 307 5.38 6.72 -18.32
N TYR A 308 6.25 6.06 -17.57
CA TYR A 308 7.63 6.49 -17.43
C TYR A 308 8.49 5.97 -18.60
N ALA A 309 9.44 6.77 -19.06
CA ALA A 309 10.26 6.49 -20.22
C ALA A 309 10.95 5.10 -20.23
N VAL A 310 11.18 4.53 -19.06
CA VAL A 310 11.71 3.17 -18.89
C VAL A 310 10.72 2.14 -19.44
N TYR A 311 9.46 2.27 -19.10
CA TYR A 311 8.42 1.34 -19.54
C TYR A 311 8.07 1.51 -21.01
N GLU A 312 8.10 2.76 -21.51
CA GLU A 312 7.99 3.01 -22.96
C GLU A 312 9.12 2.34 -23.74
N LYS A 313 10.33 2.32 -23.17
CA LYS A 313 11.46 1.61 -23.77
C LYS A 313 11.23 0.10 -23.77
N MET A 314 10.78 -0.44 -22.65
CA MET A 314 10.49 -1.87 -22.49
C MET A 314 9.37 -2.33 -23.45
N ASP A 315 8.30 -1.53 -23.60
CA ASP A 315 7.18 -1.80 -24.53
C ASP A 315 7.67 -1.93 -25.99
N ARG A 316 8.67 -1.14 -26.37
CA ARG A 316 9.27 -1.22 -27.72
C ARG A 316 10.25 -2.38 -27.90
N GLU A 317 10.96 -2.76 -26.83
CA GLU A 317 12.07 -3.72 -26.90
C GLU A 317 11.66 -5.16 -26.53
N ASN A 318 10.54 -5.33 -25.82
CA ASN A 318 10.09 -6.63 -25.34
C ASN A 318 8.69 -6.97 -25.89
N PRO A 319 8.61 -7.74 -26.98
CA PRO A 319 7.33 -8.09 -27.61
C PRO A 319 6.48 -9.07 -26.80
N ASP A 320 7.06 -9.74 -25.81
CA ASP A 320 6.38 -10.75 -24.97
C ASP A 320 5.55 -10.11 -23.87
N ILE A 321 5.78 -8.82 -23.56
CA ILE A 321 5.08 -8.08 -22.52
C ILE A 321 4.27 -6.96 -23.16
N THR A 322 2.97 -6.96 -22.93
CA THR A 322 2.08 -5.83 -23.28
C THR A 322 2.00 -4.85 -22.11
N PHE A 323 2.17 -3.55 -22.36
CA PHE A 323 2.08 -2.53 -21.33
C PHE A 323 0.72 -1.84 -21.33
N ALA A 324 0.10 -1.73 -20.14
CA ALA A 324 -1.07 -0.91 -19.86
C ALA A 324 -0.67 0.24 -18.94
N PHE A 325 -1.16 1.46 -19.22
CA PHE A 325 -0.78 2.63 -18.42
C PHE A 325 -1.91 3.12 -17.53
N CYS A 326 -1.51 3.51 -16.30
CA CYS A 326 -2.37 3.92 -15.21
C CYS A 326 -3.08 5.26 -15.48
N HIS A 327 -4.40 5.26 -15.56
CA HIS A 327 -5.20 6.47 -15.72
C HIS A 327 -5.12 7.44 -14.53
N ALA A 328 -4.82 6.96 -13.33
CA ALA A 328 -4.69 7.82 -12.15
C ALA A 328 -3.52 8.80 -12.31
N HIS A 329 -2.40 8.37 -12.91
CA HIS A 329 -1.25 9.24 -13.19
C HIS A 329 -1.59 10.33 -14.21
N ALA A 330 -2.28 9.99 -15.28
CA ALA A 330 -2.73 10.97 -16.27
C ALA A 330 -3.73 11.98 -15.66
N ARG A 331 -4.70 11.50 -14.86
CA ARG A 331 -5.66 12.33 -14.14
C ARG A 331 -4.99 13.35 -13.22
N ARG A 332 -3.85 13.02 -12.61
CA ARG A 332 -3.11 13.89 -11.69
C ARG A 332 -2.75 15.23 -12.32
N TYR A 333 -2.38 15.27 -13.62
CA TYR A 333 -2.06 16.52 -14.31
C TYR A 333 -3.22 17.51 -14.31
N PHE A 334 -4.44 17.06 -14.60
CA PHE A 334 -5.64 17.89 -14.58
C PHE A 334 -6.03 18.31 -13.16
N ALA A 335 -5.94 17.40 -12.20
CA ALA A 335 -6.19 17.71 -10.80
C ALA A 335 -5.21 18.76 -10.24
N GLU A 336 -3.93 18.68 -10.59
CA GLU A 336 -2.92 19.66 -10.21
C GLU A 336 -3.16 21.02 -10.87
N ALA A 337 -3.62 21.04 -12.13
CA ALA A 337 -4.01 22.29 -12.80
C ALA A 337 -5.14 23.00 -12.05
N LEU A 338 -6.18 22.28 -11.61
CA LEU A 338 -7.27 22.87 -10.82
C LEU A 338 -6.83 23.28 -9.41
N LYS A 339 -5.94 22.51 -8.76
CA LYS A 339 -5.37 22.89 -7.45
C LYS A 339 -4.57 24.18 -7.50
N ALA A 340 -3.99 24.52 -8.64
CA ALA A 340 -3.26 25.76 -8.84
C ALA A 340 -4.17 27.01 -8.81
N ILE A 341 -5.47 26.85 -9.03
CA ILE A 341 -6.44 27.95 -8.97
C ILE A 341 -6.70 28.33 -7.50
N PRO A 342 -6.58 29.63 -7.13
CA PRO A 342 -6.85 30.10 -5.77
C PRO A 342 -8.25 29.67 -5.27
N LYS A 343 -8.38 29.39 -3.97
CA LYS A 343 -9.65 28.91 -3.37
C LYS A 343 -10.84 29.84 -3.67
N GLU A 344 -10.61 31.15 -3.67
CA GLU A 344 -11.62 32.17 -3.93
C GLU A 344 -12.10 32.21 -5.39
N GLN A 345 -11.36 31.57 -6.30
CA GLN A 345 -11.67 31.54 -7.75
C GLN A 345 -12.08 30.15 -8.24
N ARG A 346 -12.24 29.16 -7.36
CA ARG A 346 -12.58 27.77 -7.74
C ARG A 346 -13.91 27.64 -8.46
N ASP A 347 -14.86 28.54 -8.20
CA ASP A 347 -16.12 28.58 -8.96
C ASP A 347 -15.90 28.88 -10.46
N LYS A 348 -14.83 29.61 -10.79
CA LYS A 348 -14.41 29.87 -12.18
C LYS A 348 -13.72 28.67 -12.84
N ALA A 349 -13.36 27.65 -12.06
CA ALA A 349 -12.77 26.41 -12.57
C ALA A 349 -13.78 25.52 -13.32
N LYS A 350 -15.08 25.68 -13.02
CA LYS A 350 -16.15 25.00 -13.75
C LYS A 350 -16.13 25.45 -15.22
N GLY A 351 -16.13 24.46 -16.14
CA GLY A 351 -16.04 24.73 -17.57
C GLY A 351 -14.63 24.94 -18.13
N THR A 352 -13.59 24.82 -17.30
CA THR A 352 -12.22 24.72 -17.82
C THR A 352 -11.95 23.35 -18.41
N VAL A 353 -11.04 23.25 -19.38
CA VAL A 353 -10.61 21.98 -19.98
C VAL A 353 -10.12 20.97 -18.91
N ALA A 354 -9.42 21.43 -17.89
CA ALA A 354 -8.98 20.54 -16.81
C ALA A 354 -10.15 19.97 -15.99
N HIS A 355 -11.20 20.78 -15.75
CA HIS A 355 -12.41 20.33 -15.06
C HIS A 355 -13.18 19.31 -15.92
N GLU A 356 -13.39 19.62 -17.19
CA GLU A 356 -14.09 18.75 -18.13
C GLU A 356 -13.37 17.40 -18.33
N ALA A 357 -12.02 17.42 -18.42
CA ALA A 357 -11.22 16.21 -18.43
C ALA A 357 -11.46 15.35 -17.19
N LEU A 358 -11.49 15.96 -15.99
CA LEU A 358 -11.73 15.22 -14.74
C LEU A 358 -13.15 14.64 -14.67
N GLU A 359 -14.16 15.35 -15.18
CA GLU A 359 -15.53 14.83 -15.25
C GLU A 359 -15.63 13.61 -16.18
N GLN A 360 -15.03 13.68 -17.37
CA GLN A 360 -15.03 12.56 -18.32
C GLN A 360 -14.27 11.35 -17.75
N ILE A 361 -13.09 11.57 -17.14
CA ILE A 361 -12.32 10.50 -16.50
C ILE A 361 -13.12 9.90 -15.33
N ALA A 362 -13.79 10.74 -14.51
CA ALA A 362 -14.65 10.27 -13.42
C ALA A 362 -15.81 9.40 -13.92
N GLY A 363 -16.40 9.74 -15.06
CA GLY A 363 -17.43 8.91 -15.73
C GLY A 363 -16.91 7.52 -16.11
N ILE A 364 -15.69 7.44 -16.66
CA ILE A 364 -15.02 6.18 -17.01
C ILE A 364 -14.80 5.33 -15.74
N TYR A 365 -14.23 5.91 -14.67
CA TYR A 365 -14.03 5.22 -13.40
C TYR A 365 -15.34 4.74 -12.78
N HIS A 366 -16.36 5.59 -12.78
CA HIS A 366 -17.67 5.22 -12.24
C HIS A 366 -18.25 4.00 -12.94
N MET A 367 -18.18 3.97 -14.26
CA MET A 367 -18.69 2.85 -15.04
C MET A 367 -17.85 1.57 -14.85
N ASP A 368 -16.52 1.67 -14.87
CA ASP A 368 -15.64 0.51 -14.70
C ASP A 368 -15.74 -0.10 -13.30
N ASN A 369 -15.85 0.73 -12.26
CA ASN A 369 -16.00 0.26 -10.87
C ASN A 369 -17.29 -0.55 -10.65
N GLN A 370 -18.37 -0.30 -11.40
CA GLN A 370 -19.58 -1.13 -11.34
C GLN A 370 -19.37 -2.54 -11.88
N LEU A 371 -18.28 -2.75 -12.63
CA LEU A 371 -17.93 -4.03 -13.22
C LEU A 371 -16.92 -4.83 -12.38
N ALA A 372 -16.46 -4.28 -11.25
CA ALA A 372 -15.34 -4.83 -10.47
C ALA A 372 -15.58 -6.27 -9.97
N GLU A 373 -16.82 -6.58 -9.54
CA GLU A 373 -17.20 -7.89 -8.99
C GLU A 373 -17.53 -8.95 -10.06
N LEU A 374 -17.48 -8.58 -11.34
CA LEU A 374 -17.78 -9.51 -12.44
C LEU A 374 -16.56 -10.38 -12.77
N SER A 375 -16.83 -11.54 -13.39
CA SER A 375 -15.78 -12.36 -13.98
C SER A 375 -15.00 -11.58 -15.05
N ALA A 376 -13.77 -11.98 -15.32
CA ALA A 376 -12.93 -11.35 -16.34
C ALA A 376 -13.61 -11.30 -17.72
N GLU A 377 -14.29 -12.37 -18.10
CA GLU A 377 -14.97 -12.47 -19.40
C GLU A 377 -16.18 -11.53 -19.47
N GLU A 378 -16.99 -11.49 -18.41
CA GLU A 378 -18.14 -10.58 -18.34
C GLU A 378 -17.71 -9.12 -18.25
N ARG A 379 -16.65 -8.83 -17.49
CA ARG A 379 -16.05 -7.49 -17.38
C ARG A 379 -15.55 -7.03 -18.75
N TYR A 380 -14.82 -7.88 -19.46
CA TYR A 380 -14.39 -7.59 -20.85
C TYR A 380 -15.59 -7.24 -21.75
N ARG A 381 -16.63 -8.09 -21.78
CA ARG A 381 -17.82 -7.86 -22.65
C ARG A 381 -18.51 -6.54 -22.29
N LYS A 382 -18.72 -6.26 -21.01
CA LYS A 382 -19.38 -5.03 -20.55
C LYS A 382 -18.51 -3.79 -20.78
N ARG A 383 -17.19 -3.90 -20.65
CA ARG A 383 -16.26 -2.82 -21.02
C ARG A 383 -16.41 -2.41 -22.48
N GLN A 384 -16.56 -3.37 -23.40
CA GLN A 384 -16.78 -3.04 -24.83
C GLN A 384 -18.05 -2.21 -25.05
N LEU A 385 -19.11 -2.49 -24.30
CA LEU A 385 -20.41 -1.85 -24.49
C LEU A 385 -20.55 -0.52 -23.73
N LEU A 386 -20.00 -0.43 -22.53
CA LEU A 386 -20.28 0.66 -21.60
C LEU A 386 -19.08 1.59 -21.38
N VAL A 387 -17.86 1.07 -21.36
CA VAL A 387 -16.66 1.84 -21.01
C VAL A 387 -15.93 2.33 -22.27
N ARG A 388 -15.80 1.48 -23.28
CA ARG A 388 -15.12 1.83 -24.54
C ARG A 388 -15.65 3.11 -25.20
N PRO A 389 -16.96 3.32 -25.34
CA PRO A 389 -17.47 4.57 -25.93
C PRO A 389 -17.09 5.82 -25.13
N LEU A 390 -17.00 5.72 -23.80
CA LEU A 390 -16.57 6.83 -22.93
C LEU A 390 -15.08 7.15 -23.14
N VAL A 391 -14.23 6.11 -23.23
CA VAL A 391 -12.81 6.26 -23.48
C VAL A 391 -12.56 6.85 -24.87
N GLU A 392 -13.25 6.37 -25.91
CA GLU A 392 -13.15 6.89 -27.28
C GLU A 392 -13.62 8.36 -27.36
N ALA A 393 -14.68 8.71 -26.63
CA ALA A 393 -15.15 10.09 -26.53
C ALA A 393 -14.11 10.99 -25.84
N LEU A 394 -13.49 10.54 -24.74
CA LEU A 394 -12.40 11.25 -24.08
C LEU A 394 -11.23 11.52 -25.05
N PHE A 395 -10.73 10.49 -25.75
CA PHE A 395 -9.62 10.65 -26.69
C PHE A 395 -9.97 11.55 -27.87
N SER A 396 -11.17 11.45 -28.43
CA SER A 396 -11.66 12.33 -29.49
C SER A 396 -11.71 13.78 -29.02
N TRP A 397 -12.19 14.01 -27.81
CA TRP A 397 -12.24 15.35 -27.22
C TRP A 397 -10.83 15.88 -26.90
N LEU A 398 -9.93 15.08 -26.36
CA LEU A 398 -8.54 15.48 -26.10
C LEU A 398 -7.79 15.86 -27.40
N LYS A 399 -8.03 15.13 -28.50
CA LYS A 399 -7.51 15.50 -29.84
C LYS A 399 -8.02 16.87 -30.27
N LYS A 400 -9.31 17.12 -30.12
CA LYS A 400 -9.90 18.45 -30.39
C LYS A 400 -9.28 19.55 -29.53
N VAL A 401 -9.13 19.33 -28.23
CA VAL A 401 -8.48 20.28 -27.30
C VAL A 401 -7.08 20.67 -27.76
N ARG A 402 -6.29 19.67 -28.22
CA ARG A 402 -4.93 19.89 -28.71
C ARG A 402 -4.94 20.63 -30.06
N ASP A 403 -5.74 20.17 -31.03
CA ASP A 403 -5.72 20.64 -32.41
C ASP A 403 -6.31 22.07 -32.51
N GLU A 404 -7.33 22.40 -31.72
CA GLU A 404 -7.91 23.75 -31.60
C GLU A 404 -7.15 24.65 -30.64
N LYS A 405 -6.06 24.16 -30.00
CA LYS A 405 -5.23 24.92 -29.03
C LYS A 405 -6.05 25.53 -27.89
N MET A 406 -7.05 24.80 -27.40
CA MET A 406 -7.99 25.31 -26.37
C MET A 406 -7.30 25.67 -25.05
N VAL A 407 -6.08 25.19 -24.81
CA VAL A 407 -5.27 25.48 -23.63
C VAL A 407 -3.84 25.84 -24.02
N PRO A 408 -3.14 26.70 -23.21
CA PRO A 408 -1.77 27.12 -23.50
C PRO A 408 -0.78 25.97 -23.52
N GLU A 409 0.18 26.02 -24.44
CA GLU A 409 1.32 25.09 -24.46
C GLU A 409 2.17 25.23 -23.17
N GLY A 410 2.65 24.10 -22.61
CA GLY A 410 3.52 24.05 -21.43
C GLY A 410 2.79 24.08 -20.09
N GLY A 411 1.49 24.34 -20.04
CA GLY A 411 0.67 24.25 -18.83
C GLY A 411 0.45 22.80 -18.36
N LYS A 412 0.01 22.61 -17.11
CA LYS A 412 -0.31 21.27 -16.55
C LYS A 412 -1.40 20.57 -17.35
N THR A 413 -2.44 21.30 -17.75
CA THR A 413 -3.55 20.75 -18.55
C THR A 413 -3.04 20.20 -19.88
N MET A 414 -2.24 20.97 -20.65
CA MET A 414 -1.68 20.51 -21.91
C MET A 414 -0.72 19.32 -21.73
N LYS A 415 0.04 19.28 -20.62
CA LYS A 415 0.86 18.10 -20.28
C LYS A 415 0.00 16.87 -20.08
N GLY A 416 -1.15 16.98 -19.40
CA GLY A 416 -2.11 15.89 -19.25
C GLY A 416 -2.71 15.43 -20.58
N VAL A 417 -3.10 16.37 -21.45
CA VAL A 417 -3.58 16.08 -22.81
C VAL A 417 -2.53 15.30 -23.61
N ASN A 418 -1.31 15.82 -23.65
CA ASN A 418 -0.22 15.15 -24.39
C ASN A 418 0.16 13.79 -23.78
N TYR A 419 0.11 13.67 -22.45
CA TYR A 419 0.38 12.40 -21.76
C TYR A 419 -0.60 11.30 -22.19
N TYR A 420 -1.90 11.61 -22.29
CA TYR A 420 -2.90 10.68 -22.83
C TYR A 420 -2.68 10.39 -24.32
N LEU A 421 -2.54 11.44 -25.14
CA LEU A 421 -2.51 11.28 -26.60
C LEU A 421 -1.24 10.59 -27.11
N ASN A 422 -0.10 10.78 -26.42
CA ASN A 422 1.15 10.11 -26.78
C ASN A 422 1.13 8.60 -26.49
N HIS A 423 0.23 8.16 -25.58
CA HIS A 423 0.16 6.78 -25.11
C HIS A 423 -1.25 6.19 -25.24
N GLU A 424 -2.01 6.65 -26.25
CA GLU A 424 -3.41 6.23 -26.46
C GLU A 424 -3.56 4.71 -26.48
N LYS A 425 -2.64 3.99 -27.16
CA LYS A 425 -2.65 2.53 -27.25
C LYS A 425 -2.60 1.89 -25.85
N GLN A 426 -1.62 2.28 -25.03
CA GLN A 426 -1.39 1.71 -23.71
C GLN A 426 -2.51 2.07 -22.71
N PHE A 427 -3.08 3.28 -22.81
CA PHE A 427 -4.24 3.67 -22.02
C PHE A 427 -5.54 2.93 -22.42
N CYS A 428 -5.63 2.45 -23.64
CA CYS A 428 -6.78 1.66 -24.10
C CYS A 428 -6.61 0.16 -23.83
N GLU A 429 -5.43 -0.32 -23.42
CA GLU A 429 -5.14 -1.74 -23.32
C GLU A 429 -6.04 -2.45 -22.28
N PHE A 430 -6.40 -1.79 -21.15
CA PHE A 430 -7.32 -2.35 -20.17
C PHE A 430 -8.69 -2.72 -20.75
N LEU A 431 -9.11 -2.09 -21.85
CA LEU A 431 -10.36 -2.42 -22.54
C LEU A 431 -10.30 -3.76 -23.25
N ASN A 432 -9.11 -4.22 -23.62
CA ASN A 432 -8.92 -5.46 -24.37
C ASN A 432 -8.86 -6.69 -23.45
N HIS A 433 -8.77 -6.48 -22.12
CA HIS A 433 -8.61 -7.54 -21.13
C HIS A 433 -9.48 -7.30 -19.92
N GLY A 434 -10.20 -8.33 -19.47
CA GLY A 434 -11.04 -8.22 -18.28
C GLY A 434 -10.26 -8.14 -16.98
N ASN A 435 -9.03 -8.68 -16.91
CA ASN A 435 -8.19 -8.74 -15.71
C ASN A 435 -7.26 -7.53 -15.55
N VAL A 436 -7.13 -6.67 -16.56
CA VAL A 436 -6.32 -5.44 -16.44
C VAL A 436 -7.15 -4.36 -15.76
N PRO A 437 -6.70 -3.79 -14.63
CA PRO A 437 -7.40 -2.69 -14.00
C PRO A 437 -7.21 -1.37 -14.77
N LEU A 438 -8.02 -0.37 -14.43
CA LEU A 438 -7.95 0.98 -15.00
C LEU A 438 -6.78 1.77 -14.40
N ASP A 439 -6.31 1.38 -13.21
CA ASP A 439 -5.28 2.09 -12.49
C ASP A 439 -4.37 1.17 -11.65
N ASN A 440 -3.20 1.69 -11.32
CA ASN A 440 -2.17 1.03 -10.54
C ASN A 440 -2.28 1.30 -9.02
N ASN A 441 -3.46 1.73 -8.54
CA ASN A 441 -3.65 2.13 -7.13
C ASN A 441 -3.32 1.01 -6.13
N ALA A 442 -3.52 -0.24 -6.53
CA ALA A 442 -3.20 -1.38 -5.70
C ALA A 442 -1.68 -1.49 -5.39
N THR A 443 -0.82 -1.19 -6.38
CA THR A 443 0.64 -1.12 -6.19
C THR A 443 1.04 0.14 -5.42
N GLU A 444 0.41 1.29 -5.72
CA GLU A 444 0.63 2.52 -4.96
C GLU A 444 0.30 2.33 -3.47
N SER A 445 -0.76 1.56 -3.14
CA SER A 445 -1.11 1.23 -1.76
C SER A 445 -0.02 0.40 -1.06
N ALA A 446 0.57 -0.58 -1.75
CA ALA A 446 1.71 -1.35 -1.23
C ALA A 446 2.92 -0.42 -0.99
N LEU A 447 3.27 0.41 -1.97
CA LEU A 447 4.36 1.40 -1.82
C LEU A 447 4.11 2.40 -0.71
N ARG A 448 2.86 2.78 -0.43
CA ARG A 448 2.51 3.72 0.63
C ARG A 448 2.96 3.23 2.00
N ASN A 449 2.76 1.95 2.33
CA ASN A 449 3.23 1.36 3.59
C ASN A 449 4.75 1.51 3.74
N PHE A 450 5.50 1.17 2.70
CA PHE A 450 6.95 1.36 2.67
C PHE A 450 7.33 2.84 2.84
N CYS A 451 6.67 3.75 2.11
CA CYS A 451 6.95 5.19 2.18
C CYS A 451 6.64 5.79 3.56
N MET A 452 5.54 5.41 4.20
CA MET A 452 5.20 5.85 5.56
C MET A 452 6.27 5.43 6.56
N HIS A 453 6.70 4.17 6.50
CA HIS A 453 7.76 3.67 7.37
C HIS A 453 9.10 4.32 7.05
N LYS A 454 9.42 4.56 5.75
CA LYS A 454 10.61 5.29 5.31
C LYS A 454 10.72 6.67 5.96
N HIS A 455 9.61 7.39 6.17
CA HIS A 455 9.62 8.68 6.86
C HIS A 455 10.07 8.59 8.32
N THR A 456 9.88 7.44 8.99
CA THR A 456 10.30 7.22 10.39
C THR A 456 11.79 6.94 10.53
N TRP A 457 12.37 6.14 9.64
CA TRP A 457 13.79 5.77 9.71
C TRP A 457 14.69 6.48 8.68
N ARG A 458 14.12 7.19 7.73
CA ARG A 458 14.70 8.07 6.69
C ARG A 458 15.73 7.42 5.78
N LEU A 459 16.79 6.80 6.34
CA LEU A 459 17.96 6.30 5.63
C LEU A 459 18.14 4.81 5.89
N ILE A 460 18.63 4.09 4.89
CA ILE A 460 19.15 2.74 5.05
C ILE A 460 20.68 2.82 5.03
N ASP A 461 21.35 2.15 5.98
CA ASP A 461 22.81 2.28 6.12
C ASP A 461 23.58 1.55 5.02
N THR A 462 23.14 0.33 4.63
CA THR A 462 23.87 -0.54 3.71
C THR A 462 22.99 -1.14 2.62
N ILE A 463 23.62 -1.58 1.52
CA ILE A 463 22.96 -2.33 0.44
C ILE A 463 22.32 -3.62 0.97
N ASN A 464 23.01 -4.36 1.84
CA ASN A 464 22.46 -5.60 2.42
C ASN A 464 21.24 -5.31 3.30
N GLY A 465 21.25 -4.19 4.04
CA GLY A 465 20.08 -3.71 4.77
C GLY A 465 18.90 -3.36 3.86
N ALA A 466 19.17 -2.78 2.68
CA ALA A 466 18.13 -2.47 1.71
C ALA A 466 17.54 -3.73 1.06
N LYS A 467 18.39 -4.69 0.68
CA LYS A 467 17.97 -6.01 0.16
C LYS A 467 17.15 -6.78 1.20
N ALA A 468 17.64 -6.83 2.45
CA ALA A 468 16.90 -7.46 3.56
C ALA A 468 15.53 -6.78 3.78
N SER A 469 15.47 -5.46 3.69
CA SER A 469 14.20 -4.73 3.77
C SER A 469 13.25 -5.12 2.65
N ALA A 470 13.74 -5.24 1.40
CA ALA A 470 12.93 -5.69 0.27
C ALA A 470 12.35 -7.09 0.53
N LEU A 471 13.18 -8.05 0.96
CA LEU A 471 12.75 -9.41 1.28
C LEU A 471 11.68 -9.43 2.39
N VAL A 472 11.91 -8.74 3.52
CA VAL A 472 10.94 -8.75 4.63
C VAL A 472 9.64 -8.08 4.24
N TYR A 473 9.68 -6.92 3.54
CA TYR A 473 8.45 -6.29 3.03
C TYR A 473 7.68 -7.20 2.08
N SER A 474 8.36 -7.93 1.20
CA SER A 474 7.73 -8.88 0.28
C SER A 474 6.95 -9.95 1.05
N ILE A 475 7.58 -10.58 2.02
CA ILE A 475 6.93 -11.61 2.84
C ILE A 475 5.77 -11.03 3.66
N VAL A 476 5.97 -9.88 4.30
CA VAL A 476 4.97 -9.25 5.16
C VAL A 476 3.75 -8.77 4.38
N GLU A 477 3.95 -8.07 3.27
CA GLU A 477 2.84 -7.53 2.49
C GLU A 477 2.08 -8.66 1.74
N THR A 478 2.79 -9.68 1.25
CA THR A 478 2.15 -10.88 0.70
C THR A 478 1.34 -11.62 1.77
N ALA A 479 1.87 -11.79 2.99
CA ALA A 479 1.14 -12.41 4.10
C ALA A 479 -0.15 -11.63 4.45
N LYS A 480 -0.07 -10.31 4.58
CA LYS A 480 -1.23 -9.44 4.85
C LYS A 480 -2.29 -9.55 3.76
N ALA A 481 -1.86 -9.52 2.49
CA ALA A 481 -2.76 -9.60 1.35
C ALA A 481 -3.53 -10.94 1.29
N ASN A 482 -2.96 -12.00 1.90
CA ASN A 482 -3.58 -13.33 2.02
C ASN A 482 -4.20 -13.59 3.41
N GLY A 483 -4.47 -12.55 4.20
CA GLY A 483 -5.20 -12.68 5.46
C GLY A 483 -4.40 -13.31 6.60
N LEU A 484 -3.06 -13.28 6.55
CA LEU A 484 -2.21 -13.81 7.60
C LEU A 484 -1.74 -12.72 8.57
N ASN A 485 -1.53 -13.10 9.83
CA ASN A 485 -0.85 -12.28 10.83
C ASN A 485 0.66 -12.26 10.55
N PRO A 486 1.26 -11.12 10.20
CA PRO A 486 2.66 -11.07 9.77
C PRO A 486 3.66 -11.58 10.80
N PHE A 487 3.44 -11.28 12.09
CA PHE A 487 4.31 -11.75 13.17
C PHE A 487 4.32 -13.28 13.24
N ARG A 488 3.13 -13.90 13.29
CA ARG A 488 2.99 -15.35 13.40
C ARG A 488 3.50 -16.08 12.16
N TYR A 489 3.27 -15.50 11.00
CA TYR A 489 3.77 -16.06 9.76
C TYR A 489 5.30 -15.96 9.64
N LEU A 490 5.91 -14.85 10.03
CA LEU A 490 7.38 -14.73 10.09
C LEU A 490 7.99 -15.72 11.10
N GLU A 491 7.40 -15.87 12.28
CA GLU A 491 7.83 -16.83 13.29
C GLU A 491 7.77 -18.27 12.74
N PHE A 492 6.66 -18.63 12.11
CA PHE A 492 6.47 -19.92 11.45
C PHE A 492 7.51 -20.16 10.37
N LEU A 493 7.68 -19.22 9.41
CA LEU A 493 8.66 -19.36 8.35
C LEU A 493 10.09 -19.55 8.88
N LEU A 494 10.50 -18.74 9.86
CA LEU A 494 11.84 -18.83 10.43
C LEU A 494 12.05 -20.18 11.15
N THR A 495 11.01 -20.74 11.75
CA THR A 495 11.06 -22.03 12.43
C THR A 495 11.18 -23.17 11.42
N GLU A 496 10.28 -23.24 10.44
CA GLU A 496 10.29 -24.31 9.44
C GLU A 496 11.55 -24.27 8.57
N MET A 497 11.93 -23.10 8.07
CA MET A 497 13.14 -22.93 7.26
C MET A 497 14.43 -23.30 8.03
N MET A 498 14.46 -23.11 9.35
CA MET A 498 15.57 -23.54 10.19
C MET A 498 15.62 -25.06 10.29
N GLU A 499 14.48 -25.72 10.42
CA GLU A 499 14.43 -27.19 10.49
C GLU A 499 14.84 -27.85 9.17
N HIS A 500 14.51 -27.21 8.03
CA HIS A 500 14.84 -27.67 6.68
C HIS A 500 16.20 -27.13 6.15
N GLU A 501 17.07 -26.60 7.01
CA GLU A 501 18.31 -25.96 6.61
C GLU A 501 19.28 -26.86 5.83
N GLU A 502 19.25 -28.16 6.07
CA GLU A 502 20.12 -29.16 5.43
C GLU A 502 19.49 -29.77 4.17
N ASP A 503 18.23 -29.45 3.88
CA ASP A 503 17.53 -29.95 2.71
C ASP A 503 18.08 -29.28 1.44
N THR A 504 18.43 -30.10 0.46
CA THR A 504 18.89 -29.63 -0.85
C THR A 504 17.74 -29.44 -1.83
N ASP A 505 16.59 -30.05 -1.52
CA ASP A 505 15.35 -29.95 -2.26
C ASP A 505 14.42 -28.93 -1.56
N TYR A 506 14.04 -27.90 -2.28
CA TYR A 506 13.18 -26.82 -1.80
C TYR A 506 11.68 -27.07 -2.07
N CYS A 507 11.27 -28.30 -2.40
CA CYS A 507 9.86 -28.62 -2.68
C CYS A 507 8.94 -28.31 -1.49
N PHE A 508 9.43 -28.40 -0.24
CA PHE A 508 8.69 -28.07 0.97
C PHE A 508 8.26 -26.58 1.04
N ILE A 509 8.89 -25.68 0.27
CA ILE A 509 8.54 -24.23 0.29
C ILE A 509 7.10 -24.00 -0.13
N ASP A 510 6.54 -24.81 -1.02
CA ASP A 510 5.15 -24.67 -1.46
C ASP A 510 4.16 -24.86 -0.30
N ASP A 511 4.51 -25.68 0.71
CA ASP A 511 3.74 -25.86 1.95
C ASP A 511 3.84 -24.65 2.89
N LEU A 512 4.84 -23.79 2.71
CA LEU A 512 5.05 -22.59 3.51
C LEU A 512 4.44 -21.34 2.88
N LEU A 513 3.90 -21.41 1.66
CA LEU A 513 3.31 -20.25 0.98
C LEU A 513 2.03 -19.78 1.69
N PRO A 514 1.71 -18.46 1.68
CA PRO A 514 0.63 -17.89 2.48
C PRO A 514 -0.77 -18.49 2.30
N TRP A 515 -1.00 -19.16 1.20
CA TRP A 515 -2.27 -19.81 0.83
C TRP A 515 -2.26 -21.33 1.00
N SER A 516 -1.16 -21.90 1.51
CA SER A 516 -1.07 -23.33 1.73
C SER A 516 -1.98 -23.78 2.87
N ASP A 517 -2.55 -24.97 2.72
CA ASP A 517 -3.34 -25.62 3.78
C ASP A 517 -2.48 -26.01 4.99
N SER A 518 -1.16 -26.13 4.82
CA SER A 518 -0.18 -26.42 5.87
C SER A 518 0.06 -25.24 6.83
N ILE A 519 -0.42 -24.05 6.49
CA ILE A 519 -0.26 -22.85 7.35
C ILE A 519 -1.07 -23.02 8.64
N PRO A 520 -0.43 -22.94 9.83
CA PRO A 520 -1.12 -23.07 11.10
C PRO A 520 -2.22 -21.99 11.29
N ASP A 521 -3.34 -22.39 11.89
CA ASP A 521 -4.48 -21.47 12.12
C ASP A 521 -4.11 -20.25 12.95
N ILE A 522 -3.10 -20.35 13.82
CA ILE A 522 -2.59 -19.20 14.58
C ILE A 522 -2.01 -18.10 13.69
N CYS A 523 -1.59 -18.44 12.45
CA CYS A 523 -1.10 -17.50 11.47
C CYS A 523 -2.24 -16.80 10.74
N LYS A 524 -3.45 -17.37 10.71
CA LYS A 524 -4.59 -16.82 9.99
C LYS A 524 -5.26 -15.68 10.80
N MET A 525 -5.54 -14.55 10.16
CA MET A 525 -6.36 -13.51 10.79
C MET A 525 -7.81 -13.96 10.76
N LYS A 526 -8.49 -13.88 11.91
CA LYS A 526 -9.93 -14.20 11.99
C LYS A 526 -10.70 -13.23 11.11
N ASN A 527 -11.27 -13.71 10.02
CA ASN A 527 -12.11 -12.91 9.13
C ASN A 527 -13.40 -12.50 9.87
N LYS A 528 -13.69 -11.20 9.93
CA LYS A 528 -14.95 -10.66 10.48
C LYS A 528 -16.19 -10.93 9.61
N LYS A 529 -16.08 -11.71 8.52
CA LYS A 529 -17.18 -11.91 7.53
C LYS A 529 -17.95 -13.22 7.66
N GLU A 530 -17.64 -14.07 8.64
CA GLU A 530 -18.39 -15.34 8.82
C GLU A 530 -19.36 -15.30 10.01
N HIS A 531 -20.11 -14.21 10.17
CA HIS A 531 -21.30 -14.23 11.05
C HIS A 531 -22.38 -13.28 10.54
#